data_b02eb3ac8bd224290c91e93680757cfb
#
_entry.id   b02eb3ac8bd224290c91e93680757cfb
#
_cell.length_a   1.000
_cell.length_b   1.000
_cell.length_c   1.000
_cell.angle_alpha   90.00
_cell.angle_beta   90.00
_cell.angle_gamma   90.00
#
_symmetry.space_group_name_H-M   'P 1'
#
loop_
_entity.id
_entity.type
_entity.pdbx_description
1 polymer ?
#
loop_
_entity_poly.entity_id
_entity_poly.type
_entity_poly.pdbx_seq_one_letter_code
_entity_poly.pdbx_strand_id
1 'polypeptide(L)'
;MKKKILVVDDEEDVAKALKVRLKANGYNVVVAYDSVQAFTMANKEKPDLIILDVMIPGGGGFIVAERLKQSMTTHHIPIIFLTGISGGEERAYKVGASGYVMKPYQPEKLLETIHSTLEVSGGQTGQTVGEMMGVTF
;
A
#
# COMPACT_ATOMS: atom_id res chain seq x y z
N MET A 1 6.96 14.85 -11.04
CA MET A 1 7.78 14.14 -10.04
C MET A 1 7.32 12.69 -9.93
N LYS A 2 8.26 11.80 -9.70
CA LYS A 2 7.93 10.39 -9.51
C LYS A 2 7.22 10.19 -8.18
N LYS A 3 6.18 9.39 -8.19
CA LYS A 3 5.53 8.96 -6.95
C LYS A 3 6.43 7.96 -6.22
N LYS A 4 6.38 8.00 -4.90
CA LYS A 4 7.19 7.15 -4.03
C LYS A 4 6.30 6.07 -3.40
N ILE A 5 6.74 4.82 -3.49
CA ILE A 5 6.03 3.69 -2.92
C ILE A 5 6.89 3.06 -1.83
N LEU A 6 6.30 2.84 -0.66
CA LEU A 6 6.92 2.06 0.41
C LEU A 6 6.42 0.62 0.29
N VAL A 7 7.36 -0.31 0.15
CA VAL A 7 7.06 -1.74 0.13
C VAL A 7 7.42 -2.33 1.48
N VAL A 8 6.48 -2.97 2.14
CA VAL A 8 6.68 -3.62 3.44
C VAL A 8 6.47 -5.11 3.30
N ASP A 9 7.55 -5.87 3.37
CA ASP A 9 7.53 -7.33 3.23
C ASP A 9 8.79 -7.87 3.89
N ASP A 10 8.69 -8.89 4.73
CA ASP A 10 9.84 -9.44 5.42
C ASP A 10 10.69 -10.40 4.56
N GLU A 11 10.17 -10.82 3.43
CA GLU A 11 10.93 -11.62 2.47
C GLU A 11 11.74 -10.71 1.55
N GLU A 12 13.05 -10.65 1.78
CA GLU A 12 13.92 -9.73 1.05
C GLU A 12 13.87 -9.93 -0.46
N ASP A 13 13.83 -11.17 -0.93
CA ASP A 13 13.79 -11.47 -2.36
C ASP A 13 12.51 -10.97 -3.01
N VAL A 14 11.38 -11.12 -2.33
CA VAL A 14 10.08 -10.64 -2.79
C VAL A 14 10.09 -9.12 -2.87
N ALA A 15 10.56 -8.47 -1.81
CA ALA A 15 10.66 -7.02 -1.76
C ALA A 15 11.58 -6.46 -2.86
N LYS A 16 12.72 -7.10 -3.08
CA LYS A 16 13.68 -6.68 -4.12
C LYS A 16 13.08 -6.81 -5.52
N ALA A 17 12.44 -7.95 -5.80
CA ALA A 17 11.82 -8.17 -7.11
C ALA A 17 10.75 -7.12 -7.39
N LEU A 18 9.93 -6.82 -6.40
CA LEU A 18 8.89 -5.81 -6.53
C LEU A 18 9.50 -4.42 -6.72
N LYS A 19 10.54 -4.10 -5.96
CA LYS A 19 11.24 -2.82 -6.09
C LYS A 19 11.77 -2.62 -7.52
N VAL A 20 12.41 -3.63 -8.08
CA VAL A 20 12.94 -3.56 -9.46
C VAL A 20 11.81 -3.28 -10.44
N ARG A 21 10.71 -4.00 -10.31
CA ARG A 21 9.57 -3.85 -11.21
C ARG A 21 8.92 -2.47 -11.09
N LEU A 22 8.74 -1.98 -9.88
CA LEU A 22 8.13 -0.67 -9.66
C LEU A 22 9.04 0.45 -10.17
N LYS A 23 10.33 0.35 -9.94
CA LYS A 23 11.28 1.34 -10.46
C LYS A 23 11.29 1.36 -11.99
N ALA A 24 11.19 0.20 -12.62
CA ALA A 24 11.11 0.11 -14.07
C ALA A 24 9.84 0.77 -14.62
N ASN A 25 8.82 0.93 -13.80
CA ASN A 25 7.56 1.57 -14.18
C ASN A 25 7.47 3.03 -13.71
N GLY A 26 8.57 3.63 -13.32
CA GLY A 26 8.64 5.06 -13.06
C GLY A 26 8.39 5.48 -11.62
N TYR A 27 8.41 4.56 -10.68
CA TYR A 27 8.22 4.89 -9.27
C TYR A 27 9.54 4.96 -8.51
N ASN A 28 9.61 5.82 -7.51
CA ASN A 28 10.63 5.74 -6.49
C ASN A 28 10.16 4.70 -5.46
N VAL A 29 11.09 3.92 -4.91
CA VAL A 29 10.71 2.83 -4.00
C VAL A 29 11.63 2.80 -2.79
N VAL A 30 11.02 2.70 -1.62
CA VAL A 30 11.72 2.41 -0.37
C VAL A 30 11.14 1.13 0.22
N VAL A 31 11.92 0.41 1.01
CA VAL A 31 11.54 -0.90 1.51
C VAL A 31 11.67 -0.94 3.03
N ALA A 32 10.73 -1.60 3.68
CA ALA A 32 10.76 -1.93 5.10
C ALA A 32 10.48 -3.42 5.28
N TYR A 33 11.06 -4.03 6.30
CA TYR A 33 11.00 -5.48 6.49
C TYR A 33 10.21 -5.91 7.72
N ASP A 34 9.82 -4.96 8.56
CA ASP A 34 9.05 -5.23 9.77
C ASP A 34 8.19 -4.02 10.13
N SER A 35 7.39 -4.14 11.19
CA SER A 35 6.45 -3.09 11.56
C SER A 35 7.16 -1.81 12.04
N VAL A 36 8.26 -1.93 12.75
CA VAL A 36 9.01 -0.77 13.24
C VAL A 36 9.59 0.02 12.07
N GLN A 37 10.21 -0.67 11.14
CA GLN A 37 10.73 -0.05 9.92
C GLN A 37 9.63 0.57 9.08
N ALA A 38 8.46 -0.09 9.02
CA ALA A 38 7.32 0.45 8.27
C ALA A 38 6.88 1.82 8.81
N PHE A 39 6.75 1.96 10.13
CA PHE A 39 6.40 3.24 10.74
C PHE A 39 7.48 4.28 10.52
N THR A 40 8.74 3.92 10.75
CA THR A 40 9.87 4.83 10.56
C THR A 40 9.93 5.34 9.13
N MET A 41 9.84 4.43 8.16
CA MET A 41 9.92 4.79 6.75
C MET A 41 8.71 5.59 6.28
N ALA A 42 7.50 5.24 6.75
CA ALA A 42 6.30 5.99 6.38
C ALA A 42 6.39 7.45 6.84
N ASN A 43 6.92 7.68 8.04
CA ASN A 43 7.05 9.04 8.56
C ASN A 43 8.22 9.80 7.96
N LYS A 44 9.34 9.13 7.73
CA LYS A 44 10.55 9.75 7.19
C LYS A 44 10.44 10.03 5.69
N GLU A 45 10.01 9.04 4.94
CA GLU A 45 10.01 9.10 3.48
C GLU A 45 8.74 9.67 2.88
N LYS A 46 7.67 9.73 3.66
CA LYS A 46 6.37 10.28 3.24
C LYS A 46 5.93 9.71 1.89
N PRO A 47 5.78 8.39 1.79
CA PRO A 47 5.42 7.77 0.52
C PRO A 47 4.02 8.19 0.07
N ASP A 48 3.80 8.07 -1.22
CA ASP A 48 2.49 8.33 -1.82
C ASP A 48 1.56 7.12 -1.73
N LEU A 49 2.13 5.94 -1.49
CA LEU A 49 1.39 4.70 -1.38
C LEU A 49 2.23 3.68 -0.62
N ILE A 50 1.57 2.81 0.14
CA ILE A 50 2.22 1.73 0.88
C ILE A 50 1.67 0.40 0.38
N ILE A 51 2.57 -0.50 -0.02
CA ILE A 51 2.24 -1.90 -0.30
C ILE A 51 2.68 -2.70 0.92
N LEU A 52 1.76 -3.41 1.53
CA LEU A 52 1.93 -3.97 2.87
C LEU A 52 1.53 -5.44 2.91
N ASP A 53 2.45 -6.30 3.34
CA ASP A 53 2.11 -7.71 3.59
C ASP A 53 1.44 -7.83 4.98
N VAL A 54 0.51 -8.76 5.10
CA VAL A 54 -0.14 -9.09 6.36
C VAL A 54 0.85 -9.77 7.31
N MET A 55 1.70 -10.65 6.78
CA MET A 55 2.62 -11.47 7.57
C MET A 55 3.98 -10.80 7.70
N ILE A 56 4.10 -9.86 8.63
CA ILE A 56 5.38 -9.20 8.93
C ILE A 56 5.64 -9.25 10.43
N PRO A 57 6.91 -9.28 10.85
CA PRO A 57 7.27 -9.24 12.27
C PRO A 57 6.85 -7.93 12.94
N GLY A 58 6.54 -8.01 14.22
CA GLY A 58 6.21 -6.84 15.03
C GLY A 58 4.73 -6.53 15.14
N GLY A 59 3.87 -7.52 14.95
CA GLY A 59 2.42 -7.37 15.17
C GLY A 59 1.56 -7.57 13.93
N GLY A 60 2.19 -7.74 12.77
CA GLY A 60 1.47 -8.00 11.53
C GLY A 60 0.97 -6.76 10.79
N GLY A 61 0.63 -6.97 9.52
CA GLY A 61 0.28 -5.86 8.62
C GLY A 61 -1.04 -5.17 8.96
N PHE A 62 -2.02 -5.89 9.50
CA PHE A 62 -3.29 -5.25 9.87
C PHE A 62 -3.09 -4.25 10.99
N ILE A 63 -2.27 -4.58 11.99
CA ILE A 63 -1.96 -3.66 13.09
C ILE A 63 -1.20 -2.44 12.56
N VAL A 64 -0.24 -2.65 11.68
CA VAL A 64 0.48 -1.56 11.04
C VAL A 64 -0.47 -0.62 10.30
N ALA A 65 -1.36 -1.18 9.48
CA ALA A 65 -2.33 -0.39 8.73
C ALA A 65 -3.24 0.42 9.66
N GLU A 66 -3.74 -0.21 10.71
CA GLU A 66 -4.58 0.44 11.70
C GLU A 66 -3.88 1.65 12.33
N ARG A 67 -2.65 1.46 12.78
CA ARG A 67 -1.86 2.55 13.38
C ARG A 67 -1.53 3.65 12.39
N LEU A 68 -1.16 3.31 11.17
CA LEU A 68 -0.89 4.31 10.14
C LEU A 68 -2.14 5.15 9.86
N LYS A 69 -3.30 4.53 9.81
CA LYS A 69 -4.56 5.22 9.56
C LYS A 69 -5.03 6.07 10.74
N GLN A 70 -4.55 5.81 11.93
CA GLN A 70 -4.86 6.60 13.12
C GLN A 70 -3.90 7.78 13.34
N SER A 71 -2.80 7.84 12.61
CA SER A 71 -1.81 8.89 12.77
C SER A 71 -2.07 10.05 11.83
N MET A 72 -1.97 11.27 12.35
CA MET A 72 -2.17 12.49 11.56
C MET A 72 -1.14 12.64 10.43
N THR A 73 0.04 12.06 10.61
CA THR A 73 1.10 12.20 9.61
C THR A 73 1.01 11.16 8.49
N THR A 74 0.26 10.08 8.68
CA THR A 74 0.22 8.96 7.73
C THR A 74 -1.17 8.52 7.32
N HIS A 75 -2.23 9.01 7.97
CA HIS A 75 -3.60 8.52 7.71
C HIS A 75 -4.05 8.70 6.26
N HIS A 76 -3.52 9.67 5.56
CA HIS A 76 -3.89 9.98 4.18
C HIS A 76 -3.21 9.09 3.15
N ILE A 77 -2.18 8.33 3.57
CA ILE A 77 -1.42 7.49 2.63
C ILE A 77 -2.24 6.23 2.30
N PRO A 78 -2.57 5.99 1.03
CA PRO A 78 -3.30 4.78 0.66
C PRO A 78 -2.46 3.53 0.89
N ILE A 79 -3.12 2.46 1.33
CA ILE A 79 -2.49 1.18 1.62
C ILE A 79 -3.12 0.11 0.73
N ILE A 80 -2.27 -0.62 0.03
CA ILE A 80 -2.67 -1.82 -0.70
C ILE A 80 -2.00 -3.01 -0.01
N PHE A 81 -2.79 -3.98 0.45
CA PHE A 81 -2.23 -5.23 0.95
C PHE A 81 -1.79 -6.11 -0.22
N LEU A 82 -0.61 -6.69 -0.11
CA LEU A 82 -0.10 -7.67 -1.05
C LEU A 82 0.39 -8.86 -0.22
N THR A 83 -0.37 -9.95 -0.23
CA THR A 83 -0.16 -11.03 0.74
C THR A 83 -0.63 -12.37 0.20
N GLY A 84 -0.06 -13.45 0.74
CA GLY A 84 -0.52 -14.81 0.47
C GLY A 84 -1.68 -15.27 1.33
N ILE A 85 -2.16 -14.42 2.24
CA ILE A 85 -3.26 -14.76 3.15
C ILE A 85 -4.59 -14.53 2.46
N SER A 86 -5.40 -15.59 2.36
CA SER A 86 -6.77 -15.47 1.84
C SER A 86 -7.74 -15.13 2.96
N GLY A 87 -8.86 -14.50 2.60
CA GLY A 87 -9.93 -14.20 3.55
C GLY A 87 -9.71 -12.95 4.39
N GLY A 88 -8.68 -12.16 4.09
CA GLY A 88 -8.41 -10.94 4.85
C GLY A 88 -9.01 -9.67 4.27
N GLU A 89 -9.74 -9.77 3.17
CA GLU A 89 -10.25 -8.60 2.43
C GLU A 89 -11.16 -7.73 3.27
N GLU A 90 -12.10 -8.33 3.98
CA GLU A 90 -13.04 -7.58 4.81
C GLU A 90 -12.31 -6.79 5.89
N ARG A 91 -11.37 -7.44 6.58
CA ARG A 91 -10.57 -6.79 7.62
C ARG A 91 -9.72 -5.67 7.03
N ALA A 92 -9.15 -5.88 5.85
CA ALA A 92 -8.35 -4.88 5.17
C ALA A 92 -9.17 -3.62 4.89
N TYR A 93 -10.35 -3.77 4.34
CA TYR A 93 -11.21 -2.62 4.05
C TYR A 93 -11.70 -1.94 5.33
N LYS A 94 -11.96 -2.69 6.38
CA LYS A 94 -12.35 -2.10 7.67
C LYS A 94 -11.26 -1.22 8.28
N VAL A 95 -10.00 -1.55 8.07
CA VAL A 95 -8.89 -0.70 8.54
C VAL A 95 -8.56 0.42 7.55
N GLY A 96 -9.29 0.53 6.47
CA GLY A 96 -9.15 1.64 5.52
C GLY A 96 -8.21 1.39 4.36
N ALA A 97 -7.90 0.13 4.05
CA ALA A 97 -7.07 -0.19 2.90
C ALA A 97 -7.79 0.13 1.58
N SER A 98 -7.01 0.50 0.58
CA SER A 98 -7.51 0.80 -0.77
C SER A 98 -7.56 -0.44 -1.65
N GLY A 99 -6.86 -1.51 -1.29
CA GLY A 99 -6.85 -2.73 -2.08
C GLY A 99 -6.29 -3.92 -1.31
N TYR A 100 -6.55 -5.10 -1.83
CA TYR A 100 -6.07 -6.37 -1.28
C TYR A 100 -5.74 -7.29 -2.45
N VAL A 101 -4.46 -7.56 -2.64
CA VAL A 101 -3.96 -8.33 -3.77
C VAL A 101 -3.30 -9.60 -3.27
N MET A 102 -3.67 -10.73 -3.85
CA MET A 102 -3.13 -12.03 -3.45
C MET A 102 -1.83 -12.34 -4.16
N LYS A 103 -0.88 -12.93 -3.42
CA LYS A 103 0.31 -13.56 -4.00
C LYS A 103 -0.02 -14.99 -4.41
N PRO A 104 0.52 -15.51 -5.49
CA PRO A 104 1.34 -14.80 -6.48
C PRO A 104 0.49 -13.83 -7.29
N TYR A 105 1.01 -12.63 -7.53
CA TYR A 105 0.27 -11.59 -8.25
C TYR A 105 0.63 -11.57 -9.73
N GLN A 106 -0.30 -11.04 -10.54
CA GLN A 106 -0.02 -10.73 -11.93
C GLN A 106 0.53 -9.30 -11.98
N PRO A 107 1.75 -9.09 -12.51
CA PRO A 107 2.39 -7.77 -12.47
C PRO A 107 1.53 -6.66 -13.07
N GLU A 108 0.89 -6.92 -14.20
CA GLU A 108 0.06 -5.91 -14.87
C GLU A 108 -1.13 -5.49 -14.01
N LYS A 109 -1.76 -6.44 -13.34
CA LYS A 109 -2.90 -6.15 -12.47
C LYS A 109 -2.49 -5.39 -11.23
N LEU A 110 -1.35 -5.73 -10.65
CA LEU A 110 -0.82 -4.98 -9.51
C LEU A 110 -0.50 -3.54 -9.91
N LEU A 111 0.15 -3.35 -11.06
CA LEU A 111 0.47 -2.02 -11.57
C LEU A 111 -0.79 -1.20 -11.85
N GLU A 112 -1.83 -1.82 -12.41
CA GLU A 112 -3.12 -1.15 -12.61
C GLU A 112 -3.72 -0.70 -11.28
N THR A 113 -3.71 -1.56 -10.27
CA THR A 113 -4.24 -1.25 -8.95
C THR A 113 -3.48 -0.09 -8.31
N ILE A 114 -2.15 -0.12 -8.41
CA ILE A 114 -1.30 0.96 -7.90
C ILE A 114 -1.63 2.27 -8.61
N HIS A 115 -1.64 2.24 -9.94
CA HIS A 115 -1.89 3.43 -10.74
C HIS A 115 -3.26 4.04 -10.46
N SER A 116 -4.30 3.20 -10.43
CA SER A 116 -5.66 3.66 -10.13
C SER A 116 -5.77 4.25 -8.73
N THR A 117 -5.11 3.63 -7.75
CA THR A 117 -5.11 4.11 -6.37
C THR A 117 -4.43 5.47 -6.27
N LEU A 118 -3.30 5.65 -6.94
CA LEU A 118 -2.58 6.91 -6.95
C LEU A 118 -3.35 8.01 -7.69
N GLU A 119 -4.06 7.68 -8.74
CA GLU A 119 -4.90 8.66 -9.44
C GLU A 119 -6.02 9.19 -8.53
N VAL A 120 -6.69 8.30 -7.82
CA VAL A 120 -7.75 8.68 -6.89
C VAL A 120 -7.20 9.60 -5.80
N SER A 121 -6.07 9.22 -5.17
CA SER A 121 -5.46 10.00 -4.10
C SER A 121 -4.86 11.31 -4.60
N GLY A 122 -4.14 11.25 -5.74
CA GLY A 122 -3.39 12.41 -6.26
C GLY A 122 -4.26 13.39 -7.01
N GLY A 123 -5.34 12.92 -7.65
CA GLY A 123 -6.26 13.76 -8.40
C GLY A 123 -7.42 14.27 -7.56
N GLN A 124 -7.34 14.17 -6.27
CA GLN A 124 -8.40 14.46 -5.34
C GLN A 124 -8.80 15.94 -5.39
N THR A 125 -10.04 16.20 -5.76
CA THR A 125 -10.60 17.54 -5.83
C THR A 125 -11.99 17.59 -5.18
N GLY A 126 -12.11 17.00 -4.00
CA GLY A 126 -13.35 16.96 -3.26
C GLY A 126 -14.27 15.79 -3.61
N GLN A 127 -13.88 14.95 -4.53
CA GLN A 127 -14.66 13.77 -4.88
C GLN A 127 -14.36 12.61 -3.92
N THR A 128 -15.39 11.80 -3.66
CA THR A 128 -15.21 10.56 -2.90
C THR A 128 -14.76 9.44 -3.83
N VAL A 129 -14.22 8.37 -3.22
CA VAL A 129 -13.85 7.18 -3.98
C VAL A 129 -15.08 6.58 -4.69
N GLY A 130 -16.24 6.60 -4.04
CA GLY A 130 -17.46 6.10 -4.64
C GLY A 130 -17.84 6.88 -5.91
N GLU A 131 -17.73 8.21 -5.88
CA GLU A 131 -17.99 9.04 -7.03
C GLU A 131 -17.00 8.75 -8.16
N MET A 132 -15.72 8.62 -7.82
CA MET A 132 -14.69 8.32 -8.79
C MET A 132 -14.90 6.98 -9.48
N MET A 133 -15.49 6.04 -8.79
CA MET A 133 -15.79 4.71 -9.32
C MET A 133 -17.16 4.62 -10.01
N GLY A 134 -17.87 5.74 -10.09
CA GLY A 134 -19.20 5.76 -10.68
C GLY A 134 -20.29 5.21 -9.78
N VAL A 135 -20.00 5.09 -8.50
CA VAL A 135 -20.97 4.63 -7.50
C VAL A 135 -21.53 5.83 -6.78
N THR A 136 -22.85 5.90 -6.65
CA THR A 136 -23.51 6.98 -5.94
C THR A 136 -23.90 6.49 -4.54
N PHE A 137 -23.50 7.23 -3.58
CA PHE A 137 -23.83 6.94 -2.19
C PHE A 137 -24.90 7.89 -1.70
#